data_18b1ca2cf7a5288fca855650aaa1395a
#
_entry.id   18b1ca2cf7a5288fca855650aaa1395a
#
_cell.length_a   1.000
_cell.length_b   1.000
_cell.length_c   1.000
_cell.angle_alpha   90.00
_cell.angle_beta   90.00
_cell.angle_gamma   90.00
#
_symmetry.space_group_name_H-M   'P 1'
#
loop_
_entity.id
_entity.type
_entity.pdbx_description
1 polymer ?
#
loop_
_entity_poly.entity_id
_entity_poly.type
_entity_poly.pdbx_seq_one_letter_code
_entity_poly.pdbx_strand_id
1 'polypeptide(L)'
;MAQSCATSTNQRVILLRRPEGLATPDHFEVQAEELSELEPDMVRVGVEYLSIDAGLRTKLQGEGFHSQVGVGEVLLTHGVGRIIESNDADWPVGQAVLGRLGAQTVTTIKPGSLAKIEDTGDPLSRHLGALGISTGVTAWVGVRTVAKPK
;
A
#
# COMPACT_ATOMS: atom_id res chain seq x y z
N MET A 1 -27.51 -1.79 -11.16
CA MET A 1 -26.34 -1.64 -12.04
C MET A 1 -25.57 -0.42 -11.57
N ALA A 2 -24.57 -0.62 -10.73
CA ALA A 2 -23.65 0.46 -10.34
C ALA A 2 -22.65 0.62 -11.48
N GLN A 3 -22.70 1.75 -12.19
CA GLN A 3 -21.65 2.12 -13.12
C GLN A 3 -20.38 2.35 -12.31
N SER A 4 -19.43 1.44 -12.46
CA SER A 4 -18.04 1.66 -12.06
C SER A 4 -17.54 2.86 -12.86
N CYS A 5 -17.47 4.02 -12.23
CA CYS A 5 -16.73 5.15 -12.77
C CYS A 5 -15.27 4.73 -12.79
N ALA A 6 -14.79 4.32 -13.96
CA ALA A 6 -13.38 4.01 -14.15
C ALA A 6 -12.60 5.28 -13.79
N THR A 7 -11.88 5.25 -12.68
CA THR A 7 -11.01 6.36 -12.27
C THR A 7 -9.90 6.45 -13.31
N SER A 8 -9.97 7.44 -14.18
CA SER A 8 -8.95 7.65 -15.23
C SER A 8 -7.68 8.32 -14.68
N THR A 9 -7.70 8.72 -13.41
CA THR A 9 -6.64 9.53 -12.80
C THR A 9 -6.18 8.90 -11.49
N ASN A 10 -4.89 8.77 -11.31
CA ASN A 10 -4.23 8.39 -10.07
C ASN A 10 -3.76 9.65 -9.32
N GLN A 11 -4.04 9.75 -8.03
CA GLN A 11 -3.41 10.73 -7.14
C GLN A 11 -2.32 10.02 -6.35
N ARG A 12 -1.11 10.58 -6.35
CA ARG A 12 0.07 9.99 -5.69
C ARG A 12 0.81 11.03 -4.86
N VAL A 13 1.31 10.60 -3.71
CA VAL A 13 2.14 11.43 -2.84
C VAL A 13 3.61 11.23 -3.21
N ILE A 14 4.26 12.30 -3.65
CA ILE A 14 5.66 12.31 -4.10
C ILE A 14 6.54 12.95 -3.03
N LEU A 15 7.71 12.37 -2.79
CA LEU A 15 8.74 12.99 -1.96
C LEU A 15 9.45 14.09 -2.76
N LEU A 16 9.27 15.35 -2.38
CA LEU A 16 9.93 16.50 -3.02
C LEU A 16 11.38 16.69 -2.55
N ARG A 17 11.60 16.53 -1.26
CA ARG A 17 12.92 16.67 -0.62
C ARG A 17 12.99 15.85 0.66
N ARG A 18 14.19 15.44 1.04
CA ARG A 18 14.40 14.67 2.28
C ARG A 18 14.29 15.57 3.50
N PRO A 19 13.57 15.13 4.54
CA PRO A 19 13.53 15.85 5.80
C PRO A 19 14.84 15.65 6.58
N GLU A 20 15.47 16.74 7.00
CA GLU A 20 16.65 16.72 7.89
C GLU A 20 16.25 16.52 9.38
N GLY A 21 14.98 16.56 9.69
CA GLY A 21 14.40 16.40 11.03
C GLY A 21 13.02 15.77 10.97
N LEU A 22 12.03 16.42 11.57
CA LEU A 22 10.63 16.01 11.44
C LEU A 22 10.16 16.26 10.00
N ALA A 23 9.48 15.27 9.42
CA ALA A 23 8.82 15.46 8.15
C ALA A 23 7.63 16.41 8.32
N THR A 24 7.53 17.39 7.45
CA THR A 24 6.45 18.38 7.38
C THR A 24 5.77 18.29 6.01
N PRO A 25 4.53 18.79 5.83
CA PRO A 25 3.81 18.67 4.57
C PRO A 25 4.57 19.19 3.34
N ASP A 26 5.41 20.20 3.49
CA ASP A 26 6.21 20.81 2.42
C ASP A 26 7.36 19.92 1.89
N HIS A 27 7.59 18.76 2.51
CA HIS A 27 8.48 17.73 1.97
C HIS A 27 7.79 16.85 0.90
N PHE A 28 6.47 16.99 0.71
CA PHE A 28 5.65 16.14 -0.12
C PHE A 28 4.77 16.96 -1.06
N GLU A 29 4.38 16.34 -2.15
CA GLU A 29 3.40 16.89 -3.09
C GLU A 29 2.40 15.81 -3.49
N VAL A 30 1.13 16.21 -3.65
CA VAL A 30 0.11 15.34 -4.26
C VAL A 30 0.05 15.66 -5.74
N GLN A 31 0.42 14.69 -6.56
CA GLN A 31 0.38 14.80 -8.02
C GLN A 31 -0.74 13.94 -8.60
N ALA A 32 -1.40 14.46 -9.63
CA ALA A 32 -2.35 13.71 -10.43
C ALA A 32 -1.65 13.18 -11.69
N GLU A 33 -1.92 11.92 -12.04
CA GLU A 33 -1.39 11.25 -13.24
C GLU A 33 -2.52 10.53 -13.95
N GLU A 34 -2.60 10.67 -15.26
CA GLU A 34 -3.53 9.89 -16.07
C GLU A 34 -3.06 8.43 -16.15
N LEU A 35 -4.01 7.52 -16.00
CA LEU A 35 -3.72 6.08 -16.13
C LEU A 35 -3.59 5.73 -17.62
N SER A 36 -2.44 5.16 -17.99
CA SER A 36 -2.21 4.59 -19.32
C SER A 36 -3.03 3.31 -19.54
N GLU A 37 -3.04 2.76 -20.74
CA GLU A 37 -3.59 1.42 -21.00
C GLU A 37 -2.89 0.37 -20.12
N LEU A 38 -3.65 -0.62 -19.62
CA LEU A 38 -3.12 -1.66 -18.76
C LEU A 38 -2.35 -2.69 -19.60
N GLU A 39 -1.07 -2.85 -19.32
CA GLU A 39 -0.20 -3.82 -19.99
C GLU A 39 -0.64 -5.28 -19.72
N PRO A 40 -0.26 -6.24 -20.58
CA PRO A 40 -0.46 -7.66 -20.31
C PRO A 40 0.15 -8.10 -18.98
N ASP A 41 -0.49 -9.07 -18.32
CA ASP A 41 -0.07 -9.63 -17.02
C ASP A 41 0.03 -8.62 -15.87
N MET A 42 -0.60 -7.44 -16.01
CA MET A 42 -0.67 -6.42 -14.97
C MET A 42 -2.08 -6.33 -14.38
N VAL A 43 -2.15 -5.82 -13.17
CA VAL A 43 -3.41 -5.48 -12.51
C VAL A 43 -3.37 -4.05 -12.00
N ARG A 44 -4.54 -3.41 -11.90
CA ARG A 44 -4.75 -2.16 -11.17
C ARG A 44 -5.47 -2.43 -9.87
N VAL A 45 -4.91 -1.89 -8.81
CA VAL A 45 -5.48 -1.97 -7.47
C VAL A 45 -5.98 -0.58 -7.07
N GLY A 46 -7.26 -0.45 -6.81
CA GLY A 46 -7.83 0.70 -6.10
C GLY A 46 -7.45 0.60 -4.63
N VAL A 47 -6.66 1.55 -4.15
CA VAL A 47 -6.14 1.54 -2.78
C VAL A 47 -7.20 2.07 -1.83
N GLU A 48 -7.56 1.27 -0.81
CA GLU A 48 -8.58 1.67 0.18
C GLU A 48 -7.93 2.17 1.49
N TYR A 49 -6.85 1.52 1.93
CA TYR A 49 -6.14 1.90 3.15
C TYR A 49 -4.63 1.77 2.97
N LEU A 50 -3.90 2.67 3.62
CA LEU A 50 -2.44 2.70 3.67
C LEU A 50 -1.94 2.52 5.09
N SER A 51 -0.80 1.86 5.26
CA SER A 51 -0.07 1.79 6.52
C SER A 51 0.88 2.97 6.63
N ILE A 52 0.63 3.82 7.61
CA ILE A 52 1.55 4.91 7.99
C ILE A 52 2.20 4.51 9.30
N ASP A 53 3.40 3.97 9.23
CA ASP A 53 4.14 3.46 10.38
C ASP A 53 5.52 4.12 10.53
N ALA A 54 6.19 3.85 11.66
CA ALA A 54 7.51 4.42 11.94
C ALA A 54 8.58 4.01 10.93
N GLY A 55 8.41 2.85 10.26
CA GLY A 55 9.31 2.38 9.21
C GLY A 55 9.29 3.28 7.97
N LEU A 56 8.16 3.96 7.69
CA LEU A 56 8.10 4.92 6.59
C LEU A 56 9.10 6.08 6.80
N ARG A 57 9.25 6.56 8.06
CA ARG A 57 10.21 7.61 8.38
C ARG A 57 11.64 7.23 8.02
N THR A 58 12.06 5.98 8.29
CA THR A 58 13.42 5.52 7.98
C THR A 58 13.70 5.50 6.47
N LYS A 59 12.66 5.31 5.66
CA LYS A 59 12.76 5.33 4.19
C LYS A 59 12.97 6.74 3.62
N LEU A 60 12.66 7.78 4.39
CA LEU A 60 12.83 9.18 3.97
C LEU A 60 14.24 9.71 4.22
N GLN A 61 15.06 9.05 5.03
CA GLN A 61 16.34 9.60 5.52
C GLN A 61 17.53 9.46 4.55
N GLY A 62 17.39 8.74 3.45
CA GLY A 62 18.44 8.61 2.44
C GLY A 62 19.55 7.60 2.79
N GLU A 63 19.66 7.19 4.03
CA GLU A 63 20.57 6.16 4.53
C GLU A 63 19.83 5.23 5.47
N GLY A 64 20.11 3.93 5.46
CA GLY A 64 19.48 2.99 6.38
C GLY A 64 19.27 1.59 5.82
N PHE A 65 18.79 0.71 6.68
CA PHE A 65 18.62 -0.73 6.42
C PHE A 65 17.43 -1.03 5.46
N HIS A 66 16.52 -0.08 5.28
CA HIS A 66 15.33 -0.25 4.44
C HIS A 66 15.52 0.40 3.07
N SER A 67 14.83 -0.14 2.06
CA SER A 67 14.74 0.49 0.75
C SER A 67 14.31 1.95 0.89
N GLN A 68 15.10 2.86 0.38
CA GLN A 68 14.84 4.29 0.45
C GLN A 68 13.84 4.72 -0.63
N VAL A 69 13.10 5.78 -0.35
CA VAL A 69 12.29 6.49 -1.35
C VAL A 69 13.18 7.53 -2.02
N GLY A 70 13.23 7.53 -3.35
CA GLY A 70 13.91 8.57 -4.12
C GLY A 70 13.15 9.89 -4.09
N VAL A 71 13.88 11.01 -4.21
CA VAL A 71 13.24 12.31 -4.46
C VAL A 71 12.57 12.25 -5.83
N GLY A 72 11.32 12.69 -5.93
CA GLY A 72 10.47 12.55 -7.12
C GLY A 72 9.71 11.22 -7.20
N GLU A 73 9.91 10.29 -6.28
CA GLU A 73 9.22 9.00 -6.25
C GLU A 73 8.02 8.99 -5.30
N VAL A 74 7.08 8.08 -5.57
CA VAL A 74 5.92 7.83 -4.72
C VAL A 74 6.37 7.26 -3.37
N LEU A 75 5.79 7.72 -2.29
CA LEU A 75 6.06 7.18 -0.96
C LEU A 75 5.73 5.70 -0.91
N LEU A 76 6.75 4.87 -0.67
CA LEU A 76 6.65 3.41 -0.58
C LEU A 76 6.02 2.98 0.75
N THR A 77 4.73 2.62 0.71
CA THR A 77 4.02 2.09 1.87
C THR A 77 3.24 0.83 1.53
N HIS A 78 2.95 0.01 2.55
CA HIS A 78 2.00 -1.08 2.41
C HIS A 78 0.58 -0.54 2.38
N GLY A 79 -0.26 -1.19 1.61
CA GLY A 79 -1.67 -0.86 1.50
C GLY A 79 -2.51 -2.10 1.27
N VAL A 80 -3.80 -1.94 1.46
CA VAL A 80 -4.83 -2.90 1.08
C VAL A 80 -5.83 -2.22 0.16
N GLY A 81 -6.41 -2.98 -0.73
CA GLY A 81 -7.40 -2.50 -1.67
C GLY A 81 -7.99 -3.62 -2.48
N ARG A 82 -8.68 -3.28 -3.56
CA ARG A 82 -9.28 -4.25 -4.47
C ARG A 82 -8.77 -4.06 -5.89
N ILE A 83 -8.67 -5.16 -6.61
CA ILE A 83 -8.38 -5.12 -8.05
C ILE A 83 -9.56 -4.44 -8.76
N ILE A 84 -9.29 -3.37 -9.49
CA ILE A 84 -10.28 -2.61 -10.26
C ILE A 84 -10.19 -2.86 -11.76
N GLU A 85 -9.02 -3.32 -12.25
CA GLU A 85 -8.78 -3.71 -13.63
C GLU A 85 -7.72 -4.81 -13.66
N SER A 86 -7.84 -5.80 -14.55
CA SER A 86 -6.92 -6.94 -14.61
C SER A 86 -6.76 -7.45 -16.02
N ASN A 87 -5.50 -7.69 -16.40
CA ASN A 87 -5.09 -8.46 -17.58
C ASN A 87 -4.49 -9.83 -17.18
N ASP A 88 -4.78 -10.32 -15.96
CA ASP A 88 -4.34 -11.62 -15.45
C ASP A 88 -5.57 -12.39 -14.92
N ALA A 89 -5.83 -13.57 -15.53
CA ALA A 89 -7.02 -14.37 -15.23
C ALA A 89 -7.05 -14.91 -13.78
N ASP A 90 -5.89 -15.09 -13.15
CA ASP A 90 -5.80 -15.57 -11.77
C ASP A 90 -6.10 -14.46 -10.74
N TRP A 91 -6.19 -13.21 -11.17
CA TRP A 91 -6.40 -12.04 -10.33
C TRP A 91 -7.65 -11.25 -10.76
N PRO A 92 -8.85 -11.76 -10.48
CA PRO A 92 -10.10 -11.18 -10.97
C PRO A 92 -10.39 -9.82 -10.33
N VAL A 93 -11.10 -8.97 -11.05
CA VAL A 93 -11.64 -7.69 -10.55
C VAL A 93 -12.49 -7.95 -9.31
N GLY A 94 -12.34 -7.13 -8.28
CA GLY A 94 -12.98 -7.26 -6.97
C GLY A 94 -12.14 -8.04 -5.95
N GLN A 95 -11.13 -8.80 -6.36
CA GLN A 95 -10.24 -9.51 -5.43
C GLN A 95 -9.57 -8.51 -4.48
N ALA A 96 -9.75 -8.74 -3.17
CA ALA A 96 -9.06 -7.97 -2.14
C ALA A 96 -7.59 -8.40 -2.04
N VAL A 97 -6.70 -7.43 -1.91
CA VAL A 97 -5.24 -7.65 -1.93
C VAL A 97 -4.51 -6.78 -0.91
N LEU A 98 -3.36 -7.28 -0.47
CA LEU A 98 -2.38 -6.57 0.34
C LEU A 98 -1.06 -6.57 -0.40
N GLY A 99 -0.35 -5.43 -0.38
CA GLY A 99 0.96 -5.31 -1.01
C GLY A 99 1.63 -3.97 -0.77
N ARG A 100 2.76 -3.75 -1.46
CA ARG A 100 3.41 -2.43 -1.50
C ARG A 100 2.74 -1.57 -2.56
N LEU A 101 1.62 -0.97 -2.19
CA LEU A 101 0.78 -0.21 -3.12
C LEU A 101 1.24 1.25 -3.29
N GLY A 102 2.11 1.75 -2.40
CA GLY A 102 2.51 3.16 -2.38
C GLY A 102 1.40 4.10 -1.90
N ALA A 103 1.76 5.32 -1.53
CA ALA A 103 0.81 6.35 -1.12
C ALA A 103 0.14 6.96 -2.36
N GLN A 104 -0.86 6.27 -2.90
CA GLN A 104 -1.59 6.66 -4.11
C GLN A 104 -2.99 6.03 -4.13
N THR A 105 -3.87 6.55 -4.98
CA THR A 105 -5.25 6.06 -5.09
C THR A 105 -5.38 4.82 -5.95
N VAL A 106 -4.52 4.67 -6.96
CA VAL A 106 -4.48 3.52 -7.86
C VAL A 106 -3.04 3.07 -8.06
N THR A 107 -2.79 1.77 -7.94
CA THR A 107 -1.47 1.16 -8.21
C THR A 107 -1.58 0.20 -9.39
N THR A 108 -0.76 0.40 -10.42
CA THR A 108 -0.56 -0.58 -11.50
C THR A 108 0.65 -1.43 -11.16
N ILE A 109 0.48 -2.76 -11.08
CA ILE A 109 1.51 -3.65 -10.52
C ILE A 109 1.40 -5.07 -11.10
N LYS A 110 2.54 -5.79 -11.14
CA LYS A 110 2.53 -7.24 -11.39
C LYS A 110 2.00 -7.96 -10.15
N PRO A 111 1.01 -8.84 -10.30
CA PRO A 111 0.30 -9.42 -9.16
C PRO A 111 1.14 -10.36 -8.30
N GLY A 112 2.25 -10.90 -8.79
CA GLY A 112 3.14 -11.77 -8.02
C GLY A 112 3.74 -11.15 -6.75
N SER A 113 3.65 -9.82 -6.58
CA SER A 113 4.05 -9.09 -5.37
C SER A 113 2.89 -8.82 -4.41
N LEU A 114 1.68 -9.25 -4.75
CA LEU A 114 0.47 -9.08 -3.94
C LEU A 114 0.14 -10.36 -3.17
N ALA A 115 -0.46 -10.20 -2.00
CA ALA A 115 -1.11 -11.28 -1.27
C ALA A 115 -2.63 -11.15 -1.39
N LYS A 116 -3.31 -12.22 -1.78
CA LYS A 116 -4.77 -12.25 -1.80
C LYS A 116 -5.30 -12.25 -0.38
N ILE A 117 -6.34 -11.49 -0.14
CA ILE A 117 -7.10 -11.46 1.10
C ILE A 117 -8.43 -12.17 0.86
N GLU A 118 -8.79 -13.10 1.76
CA GLU A 118 -10.13 -13.68 1.78
C GLU A 118 -11.12 -12.62 2.27
N ASP A 119 -12.19 -12.41 1.52
CA ASP A 119 -13.25 -11.47 1.92
C ASP A 119 -14.17 -12.12 2.95
N THR A 120 -13.90 -11.84 4.22
CA THR A 120 -14.69 -12.31 5.35
C THR A 120 -15.80 -11.33 5.75
N GLY A 121 -15.99 -10.25 5.00
CA GLY A 121 -16.88 -9.13 5.35
C GLY A 121 -16.29 -8.16 6.39
N ASP A 122 -15.08 -8.42 6.87
CA ASP A 122 -14.35 -7.53 7.78
C ASP A 122 -13.68 -6.37 7.02
N PRO A 123 -13.50 -5.21 7.66
CA PRO A 123 -12.77 -4.10 7.07
C PRO A 123 -11.34 -4.50 6.66
N LEU A 124 -10.93 -4.21 5.42
CA LEU A 124 -9.59 -4.55 4.92
C LEU A 124 -8.45 -3.92 5.74
N SER A 125 -8.72 -2.80 6.42
CA SER A 125 -7.76 -2.15 7.34
C SER A 125 -7.24 -3.07 8.44
N ARG A 126 -7.96 -4.14 8.83
CA ARG A 126 -7.48 -5.14 9.79
C ARG A 126 -6.20 -5.83 9.34
N HIS A 127 -6.01 -6.02 8.05
CA HIS A 127 -4.81 -6.64 7.47
C HIS A 127 -3.56 -5.75 7.53
N LEU A 128 -3.72 -4.46 7.78
CA LEU A 128 -2.61 -3.54 8.09
C LEU A 128 -2.35 -3.41 9.59
N GLY A 129 -3.28 -3.86 10.43
CA GLY A 129 -3.21 -3.81 11.90
C GLY A 129 -3.17 -5.18 12.56
N ALA A 130 -4.28 -5.58 13.19
CA ALA A 130 -4.36 -6.80 14.01
C ALA A 130 -4.06 -8.09 13.25
N LEU A 131 -4.40 -8.18 11.97
CA LEU A 131 -4.10 -9.32 11.09
C LEU A 131 -2.81 -9.11 10.28
N GLY A 132 -2.13 -7.99 10.45
CA GLY A 132 -0.92 -7.65 9.72
C GLY A 132 0.32 -8.42 10.23
N ILE A 133 1.21 -8.78 9.31
CA ILE A 133 2.43 -9.55 9.62
C ILE A 133 3.34 -8.80 10.60
N SER A 134 3.53 -7.50 10.45
CA SER A 134 4.40 -6.74 11.35
C SER A 134 3.72 -6.45 12.69
N THR A 135 2.55 -5.84 12.70
CA THR A 135 1.88 -5.40 13.93
C THR A 135 1.21 -6.57 14.67
N GLY A 136 0.36 -7.32 13.98
CA GLY A 136 -0.43 -8.39 14.59
C GLY A 136 0.40 -9.57 15.04
N VAL A 137 1.32 -10.06 14.20
CA VAL A 137 2.21 -11.17 14.55
C VAL A 137 3.13 -10.77 15.69
N THR A 138 3.68 -9.56 15.68
CA THR A 138 4.55 -9.07 16.76
C THR A 138 3.79 -9.02 18.10
N ALA A 139 2.57 -8.49 18.09
CA ALA A 139 1.73 -8.46 19.29
C ALA A 139 1.38 -9.86 19.77
N TRP A 140 1.01 -10.77 18.86
CA TRP A 140 0.71 -12.16 19.18
C TRP A 140 1.91 -12.89 19.81
N VAL A 141 3.09 -12.78 19.22
CA VAL A 141 4.33 -13.37 19.77
C VAL A 141 4.65 -12.76 21.14
N GLY A 142 4.54 -11.44 21.28
CA GLY A 142 4.78 -10.74 22.55
C GLY A 142 3.86 -11.26 23.66
N VAL A 143 2.58 -11.41 23.40
CA VAL A 143 1.61 -11.90 24.38
C VAL A 143 1.79 -13.40 24.66
N ARG A 144 1.84 -14.23 23.62
CA ARG A 144 1.83 -15.70 23.77
C ARG A 144 3.16 -16.28 24.23
N THR A 145 4.26 -15.72 23.76
CA THR A 145 5.59 -16.29 23.95
C THR A 145 6.37 -15.60 25.07
N VAL A 146 6.27 -14.27 25.15
CA VAL A 146 7.04 -13.46 26.12
C VAL A 146 6.25 -13.21 27.39
N ALA A 147 5.09 -12.53 27.29
CA ALA A 147 4.31 -12.13 28.48
C ALA A 147 3.61 -13.30 29.16
N LYS A 148 3.10 -14.28 28.39
CA LYS A 148 2.40 -15.49 28.90
C LYS A 148 1.40 -15.17 30.01
N PRO A 149 0.41 -14.28 29.77
CA PRO A 149 -0.58 -13.96 30.80
C PRO A 149 -1.33 -15.23 31.22
N LYS A 150 -1.59 -15.35 32.53
CA LYS A 150 -2.36 -16.45 33.11
C LYS A 150 -3.84 -16.25 32.85
#